data_fd7ae6ecfd4dc060c3f2c367039d783e
#
_entry.id   fd7ae6ecfd4dc060c3f2c367039d783e
#
_cell.length_a   1.000
_cell.length_b   1.000
_cell.length_c   1.000
_cell.angle_alpha   90.00
_cell.angle_beta   90.00
_cell.angle_gamma   90.00
#
_symmetry.space_group_name_H-M   'P 1'
#
loop_
_entity.id
_entity.type
_entity.pdbx_description
1 polymer ?
#
loop_
_entity_poly.entity_id
_entity_poly.type
_entity_poly.pdbx_seq_one_letter_code
_entity_poly.pdbx_strand_id
1 'polypeptide(L)'
;LVLLDIKHINDEEHIKLTGRTNKNILDLAKYLSEIKKPVWIRHVLVPKRNDYDNYLIELDKFIKELDNVYRVEVLPYHTLGVYKWQELGIENHLEEEGIKPPSKERIDNANELLHTKSYTRYLK
;
A
#
# COMPACT_ATOMS: atom_id res chain seq x y z
N LEU A 1 12.59 -5.37 12.29
CA LEU A 1 11.54 -5.44 11.28
C LEU A 1 10.68 -4.18 11.30
N VAL A 2 10.49 -3.57 10.14
CA VAL A 2 9.70 -2.35 10.01
C VAL A 2 8.48 -2.63 9.12
N LEU A 3 7.30 -2.17 9.57
CA LEU A 3 6.08 -2.23 8.77
C LEU A 3 5.91 -0.90 8.04
N LEU A 4 5.86 -0.94 6.72
CA LEU A 4 5.69 0.26 5.89
C LEU A 4 4.33 0.22 5.20
N ASP A 5 3.53 1.24 5.42
CA ASP A 5 2.25 1.41 4.74
C ASP A 5 2.45 2.36 3.55
N ILE A 6 2.44 1.83 2.33
CA ILE A 6 2.47 2.66 1.13
C ILE A 6 1.03 2.79 0.64
N LYS A 7 0.43 3.94 0.82
CA LYS A 7 -0.99 4.15 0.56
C LYS A 7 -1.30 4.46 -0.89
N HIS A 8 -0.39 5.16 -1.57
CA HIS A 8 -0.50 5.41 -3.00
C HIS A 8 0.87 5.72 -3.57
N ILE A 9 1.19 5.15 -4.72
CA ILE A 9 2.48 5.39 -5.37
C ILE A 9 2.52 6.74 -6.09
N ASN A 10 1.37 7.24 -6.55
CA ASN A 10 1.26 8.54 -7.19
C ASN A 10 1.09 9.62 -6.14
N ASP A 11 1.97 10.63 -6.12
CA ASP A 11 1.98 11.64 -5.07
C ASP A 11 0.71 12.50 -5.05
N GLU A 12 0.24 12.94 -6.20
CA GLU A 12 -0.99 13.75 -6.26
C GLU A 12 -2.20 13.00 -5.70
N GLU A 13 -2.32 11.73 -6.05
CA GLU A 13 -3.39 10.88 -5.54
C GLU A 13 -3.19 10.54 -4.07
N HIS A 14 -1.94 10.43 -3.62
CA HIS A 14 -1.64 10.22 -2.21
C HIS A 14 -2.11 11.41 -1.37
N ILE A 15 -1.87 12.63 -1.85
CA ILE A 15 -2.32 13.84 -1.17
C ILE A 15 -3.85 13.88 -1.09
N LYS A 16 -4.54 13.51 -2.16
CA LYS A 16 -6.01 13.44 -2.17
C LYS A 16 -6.53 12.39 -1.19
N LEU A 17 -5.83 11.29 -1.04
CA LEU A 17 -6.26 10.17 -0.18
C LEU A 17 -5.94 10.41 1.30
N THR A 18 -4.78 10.96 1.60
CA THR A 18 -4.26 11.07 2.98
C THR A 18 -4.07 12.49 3.48
N GLY A 19 -4.11 13.49 2.60
CA GLY A 19 -3.78 14.87 2.92
C GLY A 19 -2.29 15.14 3.00
N ARG A 20 -1.44 14.18 2.67
CA ARG A 20 0.03 14.29 2.79
C ARG A 20 0.73 13.75 1.56
N THR A 21 1.96 14.26 1.32
CA THR A 21 2.82 13.73 0.26
C THR A 21 3.31 12.31 0.61
N ASN A 22 3.56 11.49 -0.41
CA ASN A 22 4.16 10.16 -0.23
C ASN A 22 5.68 10.21 -0.17
N LYS A 23 6.29 11.36 -0.38
CA LYS A 23 7.74 11.50 -0.47
C LYS A 23 8.47 10.92 0.73
N ASN A 24 8.00 11.24 1.93
CA ASN A 24 8.65 10.80 3.16
C ASN A 24 8.67 9.29 3.31
N ILE A 25 7.55 8.62 2.99
CA ILE A 25 7.47 7.16 3.11
C ILE A 25 8.31 6.46 2.04
N LEU A 26 8.34 7.01 0.82
CA LEU A 26 9.16 6.44 -0.25
C LEU A 26 10.65 6.63 0.04
N ASP A 27 11.05 7.79 0.55
CA ASP A 27 12.43 8.06 0.95
C ASP A 27 12.86 7.15 2.10
N LEU A 28 11.97 6.92 3.08
CA LEU A 28 12.23 5.99 4.17
C LEU A 28 12.43 4.56 3.64
N ALA A 29 11.58 4.14 2.70
CA ALA A 29 11.71 2.80 2.10
C ALA A 29 13.08 2.63 1.43
N LYS A 30 13.54 3.63 0.69
CA LYS A 30 14.84 3.62 0.04
C LYS A 30 15.99 3.58 1.05
N TYR A 31 15.88 4.38 2.11
CA TYR A 31 16.89 4.40 3.17
C TYR A 31 16.99 3.04 3.86
N LEU A 32 15.86 2.42 4.19
CA LEU A 32 15.84 1.12 4.83
C LEU A 32 16.44 0.04 3.92
N SER A 33 16.27 0.17 2.60
CA SER A 33 16.90 -0.71 1.63
C SER A 33 18.41 -0.55 1.64
N GLU A 34 18.90 0.69 1.71
CA GLU A 34 20.33 0.96 1.76
C GLU A 34 21.01 0.33 2.97
N ILE A 35 20.36 0.38 4.13
CA ILE A 35 20.90 -0.22 5.37
C ILE A 35 20.47 -1.69 5.53
N LYS A 36 19.77 -2.25 4.55
CA LYS A 36 19.33 -3.65 4.52
C LYS A 36 18.46 -4.04 5.73
N LYS A 37 17.66 -3.11 6.21
CA LYS A 37 16.73 -3.36 7.30
C LYS A 37 15.50 -4.09 6.77
N PRO A 38 15.14 -5.28 7.32
CA PRO A 38 13.96 -6.01 6.84
C PRO A 38 12.67 -5.18 6.96
N VAL A 39 11.88 -5.16 5.90
CA VAL A 39 10.59 -4.46 5.89
C VAL A 39 9.47 -5.36 5.39
N TRP A 40 8.28 -5.14 5.90
CA TRP A 40 7.03 -5.66 5.37
C TRP A 40 6.27 -4.48 4.79
N ILE A 41 5.92 -4.55 3.52
CA ILE A 41 5.14 -3.51 2.87
C ILE A 41 3.67 -3.90 2.90
N ARG A 42 2.84 -2.97 3.39
CA ARG A 42 1.40 -3.14 3.41
C ARG A 42 0.75 -2.11 2.51
N HIS A 43 -0.26 -2.53 1.77
CA HIS A 43 -0.97 -1.67 0.83
C HIS A 43 -2.47 -1.90 0.98
N VAL A 44 -3.19 -0.89 1.47
CA VAL A 44 -4.65 -0.94 1.59
C VAL A 44 -5.24 -0.62 0.22
N LEU A 45 -5.98 -1.57 -0.34
CA LEU A 45 -6.60 -1.43 -1.66
C LEU A 45 -7.93 -0.69 -1.53
N VAL A 46 -7.98 0.52 -2.11
CA VAL A 46 -9.16 1.40 -2.03
C VAL A 46 -9.73 1.56 -3.44
N PRO A 47 -10.93 1.00 -3.71
CA PRO A 47 -11.57 1.15 -5.01
C PRO A 47 -11.73 2.61 -5.40
N LYS A 48 -11.57 2.91 -6.69
CA LYS A 48 -11.67 4.25 -7.26
C LYS A 48 -10.57 5.23 -6.83
N ARG A 49 -9.60 4.78 -6.01
CA ARG A 49 -8.49 5.61 -5.55
C ARG A 49 -7.16 5.03 -6.00
N ASN A 50 -6.78 3.86 -5.48
CA ASN A 50 -5.50 3.24 -5.82
C ASN A 50 -5.63 1.88 -6.49
N ASP A 51 -6.84 1.42 -6.75
CA ASP A 51 -7.12 0.10 -7.35
C ASP A 51 -7.21 0.19 -8.88
N TYR A 52 -6.23 0.85 -9.50
CA TYR A 52 -6.08 0.86 -10.95
C TYR A 52 -4.79 0.12 -11.29
N ASP A 53 -4.83 -0.68 -12.34
CA ASP A 53 -3.69 -1.52 -12.72
C ASP A 53 -2.41 -0.71 -12.94
N ASN A 54 -2.51 0.47 -13.56
CA ASN A 54 -1.34 1.30 -13.79
C ASN A 54 -0.65 1.72 -12.49
N TYR A 55 -1.41 2.03 -11.45
CA TYR A 55 -0.85 2.36 -10.15
C TYR A 55 -0.22 1.15 -9.46
N LEU A 56 -0.88 -0.01 -9.57
CA LEU A 56 -0.35 -1.25 -8.98
C LEU A 56 0.94 -1.67 -9.68
N ILE A 57 1.02 -1.53 -10.99
CA ILE A 57 2.23 -1.82 -11.76
C ILE A 57 3.36 -0.86 -11.37
N GLU A 58 3.05 0.41 -11.20
CA GLU A 58 4.03 1.42 -10.77
C GLU A 58 4.55 1.12 -9.36
N LEU A 59 3.65 0.75 -8.45
CA LEU A 59 4.04 0.34 -7.09
C LEU A 59 4.93 -0.90 -7.12
N ASP A 60 4.60 -1.88 -7.96
CA ASP A 60 5.41 -3.09 -8.12
C ASP A 60 6.83 -2.75 -8.58
N LYS A 61 6.96 -1.84 -9.53
CA LYS A 61 8.28 -1.39 -10.00
C LYS A 61 9.09 -0.77 -8.88
N PHE A 62 8.46 0.06 -8.05
CA PHE A 62 9.13 0.67 -6.91
C PHE A 62 9.59 -0.38 -5.91
N ILE A 63 8.71 -1.33 -5.56
CA ILE A 63 9.04 -2.39 -4.59
C ILE A 63 10.18 -3.25 -5.09
N LYS A 64 10.24 -3.55 -6.38
CA LYS A 64 11.31 -4.36 -6.96
C LYS A 64 12.68 -3.70 -6.92
N GLU A 65 12.74 -2.38 -6.78
CA GLU A 65 13.99 -1.67 -6.60
C GLU A 65 14.58 -1.85 -5.20
N LEU A 66 13.77 -2.33 -4.25
CA LEU A 66 14.18 -2.53 -2.86
C LEU A 66 14.65 -3.98 -2.67
N ASP A 67 15.77 -4.17 -1.99
CA ASP A 67 16.32 -5.52 -1.78
C ASP A 67 16.02 -6.10 -0.40
N ASN A 68 15.30 -5.38 0.42
CA ASN A 68 15.06 -5.69 1.82
C ASN A 68 13.60 -6.04 2.14
N VAL A 69 12.79 -6.30 1.12
CA VAL A 69 11.35 -6.56 1.31
C VAL A 69 11.15 -8.04 1.63
N TYR A 70 10.67 -8.32 2.84
CA TYR A 70 10.43 -9.69 3.31
C TYR A 70 9.00 -10.13 3.03
N ARG A 71 8.05 -9.19 2.99
CA ARG A 71 6.65 -9.48 2.70
C ARG A 71 5.98 -8.29 2.05
N VAL A 72 5.07 -8.55 1.11
CA VAL A 72 4.14 -7.57 0.57
C VAL A 72 2.74 -8.07 0.84
N GLU A 73 1.92 -7.25 1.49
CA GLU A 73 0.57 -7.63 1.89
C GLU A 73 -0.44 -6.62 1.37
N VAL A 74 -1.46 -7.10 0.67
CA VAL A 74 -2.59 -6.29 0.22
C VAL A 74 -3.72 -6.45 1.22
N LEU A 75 -4.19 -5.33 1.78
CA LEU A 75 -5.28 -5.30 2.74
C LEU A 75 -6.50 -4.65 2.09
N PRO A 76 -7.70 -5.23 2.24
CA PRO A 76 -8.90 -4.61 1.70
C PRO A 76 -9.32 -3.40 2.53
N TYR A 77 -9.77 -2.35 1.84
CA TYR A 77 -10.43 -1.23 2.51
C TYR A 77 -11.74 -1.73 3.14
N HIS A 78 -12.02 -1.30 4.36
CA HIS A 78 -13.25 -1.61 5.07
C HIS A 78 -13.96 -0.34 5.52
N THR A 79 -15.29 -0.38 5.55
CA THR A 79 -16.10 0.73 6.07
C THR A 79 -16.27 0.66 7.58
N LEU A 80 -15.37 -0.02 8.28
CA LEU A 80 -15.40 -0.19 9.73
C LEU A 80 -14.79 1.01 10.45
N GLY A 81 -15.54 1.62 11.33
CA GLY A 81 -15.11 2.54 12.37
C GLY A 81 -14.07 3.62 12.02
N VAL A 82 -14.42 4.85 12.27
CA VAL A 82 -13.60 6.04 11.99
C VAL A 82 -12.19 5.92 12.57
N TYR A 83 -12.06 5.43 13.79
CA TYR A 83 -10.76 5.35 14.47
C TYR A 83 -9.76 4.43 13.76
N LYS A 84 -10.25 3.38 13.11
CA LYS A 84 -9.40 2.44 12.40
C LYS A 84 -8.76 3.05 11.17
N TRP A 85 -9.50 3.92 10.47
CA TRP A 85 -8.96 4.64 9.33
C TRP A 85 -7.94 5.68 9.76
N GLN A 86 -8.14 6.28 10.94
CA GLN A 86 -7.16 7.21 11.50
C GLN A 86 -5.85 6.49 11.79
N GLU A 87 -5.89 5.28 12.32
CA GLU A 87 -4.69 4.47 12.55
C GLU A 87 -3.95 4.16 11.26
N LEU A 88 -4.69 3.95 10.16
CA LEU A 88 -4.11 3.68 8.86
C LEU A 88 -3.68 4.95 8.13
N GLY A 89 -3.99 6.12 8.67
CA GLY A 89 -3.67 7.39 8.05
C GLY A 89 -4.50 7.70 6.80
N ILE A 90 -5.71 7.14 6.71
CA ILE A 90 -6.64 7.37 5.61
C ILE A 90 -7.76 8.27 6.11
N GLU A 91 -8.11 9.30 5.35
CA GLU A 91 -9.16 10.22 5.72
C GLU A 91 -10.56 9.63 5.56
N ASN A 92 -11.50 10.10 6.41
CA ASN A 92 -12.88 9.58 6.45
C ASN A 92 -13.74 9.90 5.24
N HIS A 93 -13.32 10.86 4.42
CA HIS A 93 -14.13 11.27 3.27
C HIS A 93 -14.47 10.12 2.31
N LEU A 94 -13.77 9.00 2.40
CA LEU A 94 -14.05 7.83 1.57
C LEU A 94 -15.44 7.26 1.82
N GLU A 95 -15.90 7.25 3.07
CA GLU A 95 -17.27 6.82 3.38
C GLU A 95 -18.28 7.78 2.82
N GLU A 96 -18.01 9.08 2.90
CA GLU A 96 -18.89 10.13 2.36
C GLU A 96 -19.01 10.03 0.85
N GLU A 97 -17.97 9.57 0.17
CA GLU A 97 -17.97 9.36 -1.29
C GLU A 97 -18.62 8.04 -1.70
N GLY A 98 -19.05 7.21 -0.75
CA GLY A 98 -19.67 5.92 -1.04
C GLY A 98 -18.69 4.85 -1.49
N ILE A 99 -17.43 4.96 -1.12
CA ILE A 99 -16.41 3.96 -1.46
C ILE A 99 -16.70 2.67 -0.68
N LYS A 100 -16.76 1.56 -1.39
CA LYS A 100 -17.04 0.24 -0.82
C LYS A 100 -15.77 -0.61 -0.75
N PRO A 101 -15.75 -1.68 0.05
CA PRO A 101 -14.61 -2.61 0.04
C PRO A 101 -14.37 -3.19 -1.36
N PRO A 102 -13.11 -3.49 -1.73
CA PRO A 102 -12.83 -4.09 -3.03
C PRO A 102 -13.40 -5.50 -3.13
N SER A 103 -13.72 -5.93 -4.35
CA SER A 103 -14.14 -7.31 -4.61
C SER A 103 -12.94 -8.25 -4.46
N LYS A 104 -13.23 -9.56 -4.29
CA LYS A 104 -12.19 -10.58 -4.26
C LYS A 104 -11.36 -10.56 -5.53
N GLU A 105 -12.00 -10.36 -6.69
CA GLU A 105 -11.29 -10.31 -7.98
C GLU A 105 -10.26 -9.19 -8.01
N ARG A 106 -10.60 -8.02 -7.46
CA ARG A 106 -9.67 -6.89 -7.43
C ARG A 106 -8.52 -7.13 -6.46
N ILE A 107 -8.81 -7.78 -5.32
CA ILE A 107 -7.77 -8.16 -4.37
C ILE A 107 -6.81 -9.18 -4.99
N ASP A 108 -7.35 -10.20 -5.67
CA ASP A 108 -6.54 -11.21 -6.35
C ASP A 108 -5.69 -10.57 -7.45
N ASN A 109 -6.27 -9.64 -8.21
CA ASN A 109 -5.55 -8.89 -9.23
C ASN A 109 -4.38 -8.09 -8.64
N ALA A 110 -4.62 -7.39 -7.52
CA ALA A 110 -3.56 -6.62 -6.86
C ALA A 110 -2.44 -7.53 -6.36
N ASN A 111 -2.79 -8.66 -5.75
CA ASN A 111 -1.79 -9.63 -5.30
C ASN A 111 -0.96 -10.16 -6.47
N GLU A 112 -1.58 -10.39 -7.60
CA GLU A 112 -0.89 -10.87 -8.80
C GLU A 112 0.04 -9.80 -9.37
N LEU A 113 -0.43 -8.57 -9.54
CA LEU A 113 0.36 -7.48 -10.09
C LEU A 113 1.53 -7.08 -9.17
N LEU A 114 1.33 -7.17 -7.86
CA LEU A 114 2.37 -6.85 -6.87
C LEU A 114 3.25 -8.05 -6.55
N HIS A 115 2.97 -9.22 -7.11
CA HIS A 115 3.76 -10.45 -6.90
C HIS A 115 3.92 -10.80 -5.42
N THR A 116 2.85 -10.64 -4.64
CA THR A 116 2.92 -10.81 -3.18
C THR A 116 3.41 -12.20 -2.77
N LYS A 117 3.11 -13.23 -3.56
CA LYS A 117 3.54 -14.61 -3.28
C LYS A 117 5.04 -14.83 -3.43
N SER A 118 5.76 -13.94 -4.10
CA SER A 118 7.19 -14.06 -4.29
C SER A 118 8.00 -13.59 -3.07
N TYR A 119 7.38 -12.86 -2.17
CA TYR A 119 8.04 -12.31 -0.97
C TYR A 119 7.76 -13.23 0.22
N THR A 120 8.64 -14.22 0.43
CA THR A 120 8.41 -15.28 1.41
C THR A 120 9.41 -15.31 2.56
N ARG A 121 10.33 -14.34 2.64
CA ARG A 121 11.34 -14.30 3.70
C ARG A 121 10.75 -14.22 5.10
N TYR A 122 9.53 -13.70 5.23
CA TYR A 122 8.84 -13.63 6.52
C TYR A 122 8.49 -15.01 7.08
N LEU A 123 8.52 -16.04 6.24
CA LEU A 123 8.20 -17.42 6.65
C LEU A 123 9.36 -18.14 7.37
N LYS A 124 10.51 -17.53 7.43
CA LYS A 124 11.68 -18.13 8.08
C LYS A 124 11.71 -17.90 9.58
#